data_275a1712f77e2eac8a4f1269c5ec17e8
#
_entry.id   275a1712f77e2eac8a4f1269c5ec17e8
#
_cell.length_a   1.000
_cell.length_b   1.000
_cell.length_c   1.000
_cell.angle_alpha   90.00
_cell.angle_beta   90.00
_cell.angle_gamma   90.00
#
_symmetry.space_group_name_H-M   'P 1'
#
loop_
_entity.id
_entity.type
_entity.pdbx_description
1 polymer ?
#
loop_
_entity_poly.entity_id
_entity_poly.type
_entity_poly.pdbx_seq_one_letter_code
_entity_poly.pdbx_strand_id
1 'polypeptide(L)'
;MVRTRFILLCGLICALCYGGSLFAQDKVRIGYIGLSLSSLPLVAARELGFFSRNGVQAEVVLLTSQLSAVALNSGELQYVAGVGPGSVSATLAGSPSRAVWIVANRMIYDVIAQPELKTLHDLRGKRIGVSGLGATTHTAFTMAIEKTGANPKDFVVVALGPQQHQRAMESKSVDAMIVDPPVSFVLLKKGFNKILDIGAAVEMPVGGLTTLTKTLDGKPDQVRRVIKALQQAKESLIGSRERSVGFIVKTMSMEPEIAVKTFDLMAFAWAGSGVPTRSGMENIVKGIQSQGRFADRKVAFEEIAEPRFALQVARELGHKE
;
A
#
# COMPACT_ATOMS: atom_id res chain seq x y z
N MET A 1 -3.89 -62.17 33.49
CA MET A 1 -3.13 -61.59 32.37
C MET A 1 -3.95 -60.96 31.22
N VAL A 2 -5.27 -61.04 31.24
CA VAL A 2 -6.13 -60.49 30.14
C VAL A 2 -6.57 -59.04 30.39
N ARG A 3 -6.69 -58.59 31.65
CA ARG A 3 -7.11 -57.21 31.98
C ARG A 3 -6.10 -56.10 31.72
N THR A 4 -4.82 -56.40 31.72
CA THR A 4 -3.74 -55.39 31.50
C THR A 4 -3.51 -55.07 30.02
N ARG A 5 -3.89 -55.97 29.11
CA ARG A 5 -3.78 -55.74 27.67
C ARG A 5 -4.88 -54.84 27.09
N PHE A 6 -6.06 -54.77 27.74
CA PHE A 6 -7.18 -53.92 27.30
C PHE A 6 -6.99 -52.46 27.62
N ILE A 7 -6.27 -52.13 28.74
CA ILE A 7 -5.97 -50.76 29.13
C ILE A 7 -4.91 -50.14 28.24
N LEU A 8 -3.94 -50.90 27.77
CA LEU A 8 -2.92 -50.41 26.81
C LEU A 8 -3.47 -50.14 25.40
N LEU A 9 -4.50 -50.86 24.96
CA LEU A 9 -5.09 -50.65 23.65
C LEU A 9 -6.01 -49.43 23.60
N CYS A 10 -6.72 -49.13 24.68
CA CYS A 10 -7.54 -47.89 24.79
C CYS A 10 -6.68 -46.62 24.92
N GLY A 11 -5.49 -46.70 25.56
CA GLY A 11 -4.56 -45.56 25.64
C GLY A 11 -3.96 -45.18 24.28
N LEU A 12 -3.74 -46.16 23.38
CA LEU A 12 -3.15 -45.90 22.07
C LEU A 12 -4.17 -45.31 21.07
N ILE A 13 -5.47 -45.59 21.24
CA ILE A 13 -6.54 -45.04 20.39
C ILE A 13 -6.84 -43.59 20.77
N CYS A 14 -6.73 -43.19 22.04
CA CYS A 14 -6.90 -41.79 22.47
C CYS A 14 -5.74 -40.88 22.02
N ALA A 15 -4.53 -41.40 21.83
CA ALA A 15 -3.38 -40.60 21.33
C ALA A 15 -3.48 -40.24 19.82
N LEU A 16 -4.27 -40.99 19.06
CA LEU A 16 -4.50 -40.73 17.62
C LEU A 16 -5.60 -39.67 17.35
N CYS A 17 -6.39 -39.29 18.34
CA CYS A 17 -7.43 -38.26 18.19
C CYS A 17 -6.93 -36.83 18.45
N TYR A 18 -5.69 -36.63 18.88
CA TYR A 18 -5.02 -35.33 18.94
C TYR A 18 -4.23 -34.99 17.68
N GLY A 19 -4.62 -35.55 16.54
CA GLY A 19 -4.21 -35.04 15.23
C GLY A 19 -4.82 -33.68 15.04
N GLY A 20 -4.08 -32.63 15.47
CA GLY A 20 -4.45 -31.26 15.12
C GLY A 20 -4.72 -31.21 13.64
N SER A 21 -5.89 -30.75 13.25
CA SER A 21 -6.25 -30.51 11.85
C SER A 21 -5.15 -29.67 11.24
N LEU A 22 -4.27 -30.30 10.49
CA LEU A 22 -3.41 -29.62 9.53
C LEU A 22 -4.36 -29.00 8.51
N PHE A 23 -4.95 -27.86 8.84
CA PHE A 23 -5.63 -27.05 7.84
C PHE A 23 -4.62 -26.79 6.75
N ALA A 24 -4.83 -27.36 5.57
CA ALA A 24 -4.03 -27.08 4.41
C ALA A 24 -3.99 -25.55 4.26
N GLN A 25 -2.81 -24.95 4.35
CA GLN A 25 -2.67 -23.49 4.20
C GLN A 25 -3.11 -23.12 2.80
N ASP A 26 -3.96 -22.10 2.69
CA ASP A 26 -4.35 -21.56 1.39
C ASP A 26 -3.13 -20.94 0.70
N LYS A 27 -2.77 -21.48 -0.44
CA LYS A 27 -1.72 -20.90 -1.28
C LYS A 27 -2.27 -19.69 -2.02
N VAL A 28 -1.60 -18.54 -1.89
CA VAL A 28 -1.93 -17.30 -2.58
C VAL A 28 -0.68 -16.68 -3.18
N ARG A 29 -0.83 -16.05 -4.35
CA ARG A 29 0.21 -15.23 -4.98
C ARG A 29 -0.22 -13.77 -4.91
N ILE A 30 0.64 -12.93 -4.35
CA ILE A 30 0.40 -11.49 -4.14
C ILE A 30 1.46 -10.72 -4.91
N GLY A 31 1.05 -9.99 -5.95
CA GLY A 31 1.93 -9.12 -6.71
C GLY A 31 2.18 -7.80 -5.98
N TYR A 32 3.40 -7.26 -6.09
CA TYR A 32 3.73 -5.90 -5.66
C TYR A 32 4.75 -5.26 -6.61
N ILE A 33 4.79 -3.92 -6.65
CA ILE A 33 5.54 -3.17 -7.68
C ILE A 33 6.91 -2.66 -7.20
N GLY A 34 7.27 -2.91 -5.96
CA GLY A 34 8.54 -2.51 -5.39
C GLY A 34 8.50 -2.30 -3.89
N LEU A 35 9.68 -2.25 -3.30
CA LEU A 35 9.83 -1.96 -1.89
C LEU A 35 9.64 -0.46 -1.64
N SER A 36 8.64 -0.14 -0.85
CA SER A 36 8.26 1.22 -0.42
C SER A 36 7.59 1.15 0.94
N LEU A 37 7.32 2.28 1.57
CA LEU A 37 6.56 2.28 2.82
C LEU A 37 5.19 1.62 2.63
N SER A 38 4.49 1.90 1.53
CA SER A 38 3.16 1.32 1.28
C SER A 38 3.15 -0.20 1.10
N SER A 39 4.28 -0.82 0.73
CA SER A 39 4.44 -2.28 0.63
C SER A 39 5.00 -2.92 1.90
N LEU A 40 5.45 -2.13 2.87
CA LEU A 40 6.10 -2.63 4.08
C LEU A 40 5.21 -3.57 4.92
N PRO A 41 3.87 -3.34 5.07
CA PRO A 41 3.00 -4.31 5.74
C PRO A 41 2.97 -5.68 5.06
N LEU A 42 3.03 -5.73 3.72
CA LEU A 42 3.10 -6.99 2.97
C LEU A 42 4.41 -7.74 3.26
N VAL A 43 5.54 -7.03 3.22
CA VAL A 43 6.86 -7.59 3.52
C VAL A 43 6.91 -8.07 4.96
N ALA A 44 6.43 -7.28 5.92
CA ALA A 44 6.33 -7.66 7.32
C ALA A 44 5.39 -8.86 7.53
N ALA A 45 4.26 -8.93 6.84
CA ALA A 45 3.33 -10.06 6.93
C ALA A 45 3.99 -11.38 6.49
N ARG A 46 4.85 -11.33 5.49
CA ARG A 46 5.64 -12.48 5.04
C ARG A 46 6.76 -12.81 6.03
N GLU A 47 7.64 -11.86 6.32
CA GLU A 47 8.89 -12.10 7.07
C GLU A 47 8.65 -12.38 8.56
N LEU A 48 7.66 -11.73 9.14
CA LEU A 48 7.28 -11.93 10.55
C LEU A 48 6.22 -13.02 10.74
N GLY A 49 5.84 -13.75 9.69
CA GLY A 49 4.98 -14.92 9.75
C GLY A 49 3.49 -14.64 10.02
N PHE A 50 2.99 -13.44 9.75
CA PHE A 50 1.56 -13.13 9.93
C PHE A 50 0.68 -13.91 8.95
N PHE A 51 1.13 -14.16 7.72
CA PHE A 51 0.38 -14.99 6.79
C PHE A 51 0.21 -16.42 7.30
N SER A 52 1.30 -17.07 7.72
CA SER A 52 1.24 -18.46 8.21
C SER A 52 0.40 -18.59 9.46
N ARG A 53 0.47 -17.64 10.41
CA ARG A 53 -0.40 -17.61 11.60
C ARG A 53 -1.89 -17.47 11.27
N ASN A 54 -2.22 -16.90 10.11
CA ASN A 54 -3.59 -16.80 9.61
C ASN A 54 -3.93 -17.93 8.61
N GLY A 55 -3.17 -19.02 8.55
CA GLY A 55 -3.45 -20.16 7.67
C GLY A 55 -3.29 -19.86 6.19
N VAL A 56 -2.43 -18.91 5.83
CA VAL A 56 -2.14 -18.50 4.44
C VAL A 56 -0.68 -18.76 4.12
N GLN A 57 -0.41 -19.44 3.02
CA GLN A 57 0.91 -19.57 2.41
C GLN A 57 1.02 -18.55 1.26
N ALA A 58 1.61 -17.38 1.55
CA ALA A 58 1.72 -16.29 0.58
C ALA A 58 3.06 -16.33 -0.17
N GLU A 59 2.98 -16.46 -1.50
CA GLU A 59 4.07 -16.15 -2.42
C GLU A 59 3.98 -14.67 -2.83
N VAL A 60 5.00 -13.88 -2.50
CA VAL A 60 5.05 -12.45 -2.82
C VAL A 60 5.93 -12.23 -4.04
N VAL A 61 5.36 -11.70 -5.13
CA VAL A 61 5.98 -11.61 -6.46
C VAL A 61 6.19 -10.15 -6.84
N LEU A 62 7.42 -9.79 -7.17
CA LEU A 62 7.76 -8.44 -7.69
C LEU A 62 7.44 -8.37 -9.17
N LEU A 63 6.61 -7.41 -9.58
CA LEU A 63 6.17 -7.20 -10.96
C LEU A 63 6.08 -5.70 -11.27
N THR A 64 6.10 -5.34 -12.56
CA THR A 64 5.71 -3.98 -12.96
C THR A 64 4.21 -3.77 -12.78
N SER A 65 3.75 -2.51 -12.74
CA SER A 65 2.32 -2.20 -12.60
C SER A 65 1.48 -2.83 -13.72
N GLN A 66 1.98 -2.80 -14.96
CA GLN A 66 1.30 -3.38 -16.13
C GLN A 66 1.17 -4.89 -16.02
N LEU A 67 2.26 -5.58 -15.67
CA LEU A 67 2.25 -7.03 -15.49
C LEU A 67 1.37 -7.46 -14.31
N SER A 68 1.36 -6.68 -13.23
CA SER A 68 0.50 -6.97 -12.06
C SER A 68 -0.99 -6.94 -12.43
N ALA A 69 -1.42 -5.96 -13.24
CA ALA A 69 -2.80 -5.88 -13.70
C ALA A 69 -3.18 -7.06 -14.61
N VAL A 70 -2.29 -7.44 -15.56
CA VAL A 70 -2.50 -8.59 -16.44
C VAL A 70 -2.57 -9.89 -15.63
N ALA A 71 -1.63 -10.13 -14.74
CA ALA A 71 -1.55 -11.33 -13.92
C ALA A 71 -2.72 -11.45 -12.93
N LEU A 72 -3.24 -10.31 -12.41
CA LEU A 72 -4.46 -10.32 -11.61
C LEU A 72 -5.67 -10.72 -12.46
N ASN A 73 -5.86 -10.11 -13.63
CA ASN A 73 -7.01 -10.39 -14.49
C ASN A 73 -7.02 -11.81 -15.04
N SER A 74 -5.85 -12.40 -15.34
CA SER A 74 -5.73 -13.79 -15.75
C SER A 74 -5.96 -14.79 -14.59
N GLY A 75 -5.87 -14.31 -13.32
CA GLY A 75 -5.97 -15.14 -12.13
C GLY A 75 -4.65 -15.80 -11.72
N GLU A 76 -3.55 -15.48 -12.39
CA GLU A 76 -2.21 -15.92 -11.99
C GLU A 76 -1.83 -15.35 -10.62
N LEU A 77 -2.22 -14.10 -10.33
CA LEU A 77 -2.23 -13.52 -9.01
C LEU A 77 -3.65 -13.54 -8.44
N GLN A 78 -3.78 -13.83 -7.16
CA GLN A 78 -5.04 -13.67 -6.42
C GLN A 78 -5.20 -12.25 -5.90
N TYR A 79 -4.08 -11.59 -5.60
CA TYR A 79 -4.07 -10.24 -5.04
C TYR A 79 -2.94 -9.39 -5.64
N VAL A 80 -3.15 -8.09 -5.64
CA VAL A 80 -2.09 -7.10 -5.91
C VAL A 80 -2.01 -6.14 -4.72
N ALA A 81 -0.81 -5.97 -4.17
CA ALA A 81 -0.54 -4.99 -3.13
C ALA A 81 -0.43 -3.61 -3.76
N GLY A 82 -1.56 -2.90 -3.79
CA GLY A 82 -1.66 -1.56 -4.34
C GLY A 82 -3.12 -1.10 -4.43
N VAL A 83 -3.40 0.06 -3.85
CA VAL A 83 -4.65 0.82 -4.02
C VAL A 83 -4.26 2.25 -4.33
N GLY A 84 -4.81 2.80 -5.39
CA GLY A 84 -4.53 4.16 -5.86
C GLY A 84 -5.07 4.39 -7.27
N PRO A 85 -4.72 5.52 -7.91
CA PRO A 85 -5.26 5.88 -9.23
C PRO A 85 -5.06 4.81 -10.31
N GLY A 86 -3.92 4.11 -10.29
CA GLY A 86 -3.63 3.05 -11.27
C GLY A 86 -4.59 1.86 -11.16
N SER A 87 -4.81 1.32 -9.96
CA SER A 87 -5.73 0.19 -9.73
C SER A 87 -7.19 0.59 -9.98
N VAL A 88 -7.60 1.76 -9.52
CA VAL A 88 -8.96 2.28 -9.77
C VAL A 88 -9.17 2.53 -11.26
N SER A 89 -8.20 3.11 -11.98
CA SER A 89 -8.29 3.26 -13.43
C SER A 89 -8.44 1.93 -14.16
N ALA A 90 -7.76 0.88 -13.72
CA ALA A 90 -7.91 -0.46 -14.28
C ALA A 90 -9.35 -1.00 -14.08
N THR A 91 -9.92 -0.78 -12.87
CA THR A 91 -11.32 -1.13 -12.59
C THR A 91 -12.27 -0.35 -13.50
N LEU A 92 -12.09 0.96 -13.63
CA LEU A 92 -12.92 1.79 -14.52
C LEU A 92 -12.77 1.42 -16.00
N ALA A 93 -11.65 0.87 -16.39
CA ALA A 93 -11.41 0.34 -17.75
C ALA A 93 -11.96 -1.09 -17.96
N GLY A 94 -12.69 -1.65 -16.97
CA GLY A 94 -13.39 -2.94 -17.10
C GLY A 94 -12.76 -4.12 -16.35
N SER A 95 -11.66 -3.93 -15.60
CA SER A 95 -11.16 -4.99 -14.71
C SER A 95 -12.18 -5.23 -13.58
N PRO A 96 -12.64 -6.47 -13.36
CA PRO A 96 -13.57 -6.78 -12.28
C PRO A 96 -12.87 -6.82 -10.91
N SER A 97 -12.04 -5.82 -10.63
CA SER A 97 -11.25 -5.73 -9.42
C SER A 97 -11.83 -4.74 -8.41
N ARG A 98 -11.51 -4.94 -7.13
CA ARG A 98 -11.95 -4.08 -6.01
C ARG A 98 -10.81 -3.86 -5.04
N ALA A 99 -10.70 -2.65 -4.52
CA ALA A 99 -9.89 -2.37 -3.34
C ALA A 99 -10.58 -2.97 -2.10
N VAL A 100 -9.86 -3.80 -1.34
CA VAL A 100 -10.44 -4.52 -0.20
C VAL A 100 -9.81 -4.15 1.14
N TRP A 101 -8.65 -3.52 1.13
CA TRP A 101 -7.92 -3.05 2.30
C TRP A 101 -6.96 -1.94 1.89
N ILE A 102 -6.67 -1.01 2.80
CA ILE A 102 -5.73 0.10 2.57
C ILE A 102 -4.68 0.18 3.68
N VAL A 103 -3.49 0.65 3.33
CA VAL A 103 -2.45 0.90 4.33
C VAL A 103 -2.78 2.15 5.12
N ALA A 104 -3.10 3.25 4.41
CA ALA A 104 -3.41 4.54 4.99
C ALA A 104 -4.38 5.32 4.10
N ASN A 105 -5.21 6.17 4.71
CA ASN A 105 -6.01 7.19 4.02
C ASN A 105 -5.26 8.52 3.86
N ARG A 106 -4.08 8.64 4.48
CA ARG A 106 -3.28 9.86 4.46
C ARG A 106 -2.01 9.63 3.69
N MET A 107 -1.76 10.49 2.74
CA MET A 107 -0.49 10.51 2.01
C MET A 107 0.64 11.08 2.88
N ILE A 108 1.85 10.66 2.56
CA ILE A 108 3.09 11.13 3.20
C ILE A 108 4.09 11.60 2.13
N TYR A 109 3.56 12.22 1.05
CA TYR A 109 4.36 12.74 -0.05
C TYR A 109 4.70 14.21 0.17
N ASP A 110 5.93 14.56 -0.17
CA ASP A 110 6.45 15.92 -0.23
C ASP A 110 6.82 16.30 -1.66
N VAL A 111 6.65 17.56 -2.01
CA VAL A 111 7.32 18.19 -3.17
C VAL A 111 8.69 18.66 -2.69
N ILE A 112 9.74 17.97 -3.11
CA ILE A 112 11.13 18.32 -2.81
C ILE A 112 11.76 18.92 -4.06
N ALA A 113 12.41 20.09 -3.91
CA ALA A 113 13.01 20.87 -5.00
C ALA A 113 14.50 21.09 -4.82
N GLN A 114 15.18 21.45 -5.92
CA GLN A 114 16.58 21.87 -5.91
C GLN A 114 16.81 23.02 -4.91
N PRO A 115 18.02 23.14 -4.32
CA PRO A 115 18.29 24.10 -3.24
C PRO A 115 18.01 25.57 -3.59
N GLU A 116 18.13 25.93 -4.86
CA GLU A 116 17.84 27.28 -5.37
C GLU A 116 16.34 27.60 -5.49
N LEU A 117 15.45 26.61 -5.52
CA LEU A 117 14.00 26.75 -5.64
C LEU A 117 13.37 26.68 -4.26
N LYS A 118 12.65 27.72 -3.82
CA LYS A 118 12.17 27.86 -2.44
C LYS A 118 10.65 27.96 -2.32
N THR A 119 9.98 28.26 -3.42
CA THR A 119 8.52 28.47 -3.44
C THR A 119 7.86 27.69 -4.54
N LEU A 120 6.54 27.49 -4.46
CA LEU A 120 5.77 26.88 -5.52
C LEU A 120 5.85 27.70 -6.83
N HIS A 121 5.96 29.04 -6.72
CA HIS A 121 6.10 29.91 -7.87
C HIS A 121 7.38 29.64 -8.66
N ASP A 122 8.48 29.30 -7.98
CA ASP A 122 9.77 28.98 -8.62
C ASP A 122 9.72 27.70 -9.45
N LEU A 123 8.71 26.85 -9.20
CA LEU A 123 8.51 25.59 -9.93
C LEU A 123 7.77 25.74 -11.27
N ARG A 124 7.23 26.91 -11.59
CA ARG A 124 6.55 27.14 -12.89
C ARG A 124 7.52 26.94 -14.05
N GLY A 125 7.10 26.17 -15.05
CA GLY A 125 7.91 25.80 -16.19
C GLY A 125 9.06 24.82 -15.88
N LYS A 126 9.19 24.37 -14.64
CA LYS A 126 10.22 23.42 -14.21
C LYS A 126 9.79 21.97 -14.39
N ARG A 127 10.78 21.08 -14.46
CA ARG A 127 10.59 19.63 -14.61
C ARG A 127 10.28 19.02 -13.25
N ILE A 128 9.08 18.52 -13.10
CA ILE A 128 8.59 17.89 -11.86
C ILE A 128 8.55 16.38 -12.03
N GLY A 129 9.40 15.67 -11.32
CA GLY A 129 9.48 14.22 -11.35
C GLY A 129 8.30 13.56 -10.61
N VAL A 130 7.68 12.57 -11.24
CA VAL A 130 6.63 11.72 -10.66
C VAL A 130 6.94 10.26 -10.96
N SER A 131 6.39 9.31 -10.21
CA SER A 131 6.64 7.87 -10.40
C SER A 131 6.02 7.31 -11.71
N GLY A 132 5.12 8.05 -12.35
CA GLY A 132 4.48 7.70 -13.62
C GLY A 132 3.32 8.63 -13.91
N LEU A 133 3.00 8.82 -15.19
CA LEU A 133 1.81 9.58 -15.59
C LEU A 133 0.55 8.81 -15.17
N GLY A 134 -0.37 9.49 -14.49
CA GLY A 134 -1.57 8.87 -13.92
C GLY A 134 -1.32 7.99 -12.68
N ALA A 135 -0.09 7.89 -12.21
CA ALA A 135 0.25 7.25 -10.94
C ALA A 135 -0.12 8.13 -9.74
N THR A 136 -0.03 7.56 -8.53
CA THR A 136 -0.40 8.24 -7.27
C THR A 136 0.30 9.59 -7.09
N THR A 137 1.61 9.67 -7.35
CA THR A 137 2.39 10.91 -7.20
C THR A 137 1.96 11.99 -8.19
N HIS A 138 1.67 11.63 -9.45
CA HIS A 138 1.16 12.57 -10.44
C HIS A 138 -0.23 13.10 -10.07
N THR A 139 -1.15 12.18 -9.74
CA THR A 139 -2.51 12.55 -9.34
C THR A 139 -2.52 13.41 -8.09
N ALA A 140 -1.73 13.04 -7.08
CA ALA A 140 -1.62 13.78 -5.83
C ALA A 140 -1.03 15.17 -6.03
N PHE A 141 0.01 15.30 -6.86
CA PHE A 141 0.58 16.60 -7.23
C PHE A 141 -0.45 17.48 -7.92
N THR A 142 -1.13 16.98 -8.96
CA THR A 142 -2.18 17.72 -9.67
C THR A 142 -3.24 18.26 -8.70
N MET A 143 -3.80 17.39 -7.84
CA MET A 143 -4.81 17.79 -6.86
C MET A 143 -4.28 18.80 -5.83
N ALA A 144 -3.03 18.64 -5.37
CA ALA A 144 -2.42 19.58 -4.43
C ALA A 144 -2.19 20.96 -5.06
N ILE A 145 -1.74 21.00 -6.32
CA ILE A 145 -1.57 22.25 -7.07
C ILE A 145 -2.91 22.96 -7.29
N GLU A 146 -3.95 22.26 -7.70
CA GLU A 146 -5.30 22.83 -7.87
C GLU A 146 -5.81 23.45 -6.57
N LYS A 147 -5.56 22.81 -5.40
CA LYS A 147 -5.93 23.37 -4.09
C LYS A 147 -5.18 24.65 -3.71
N THR A 148 -3.99 24.88 -4.24
CA THR A 148 -3.27 26.17 -4.06
C THR A 148 -3.79 27.29 -4.96
N GLY A 149 -4.71 26.97 -5.90
CA GLY A 149 -5.19 27.91 -6.92
C GLY A 149 -4.25 28.03 -8.13
N ALA A 150 -3.14 27.28 -8.17
CA ALA A 150 -2.25 27.24 -9.33
C ALA A 150 -2.77 26.29 -10.41
N ASN A 151 -2.38 26.52 -11.65
CA ASN A 151 -2.75 25.66 -12.76
C ASN A 151 -1.71 24.52 -12.90
N PRO A 152 -2.12 23.23 -12.83
CA PRO A 152 -1.18 22.11 -13.03
C PRO A 152 -0.44 22.14 -14.38
N LYS A 153 -1.00 22.77 -15.41
CA LYS A 153 -0.37 22.92 -16.73
C LYS A 153 0.83 23.87 -16.74
N ASP A 154 1.02 24.65 -15.67
CA ASP A 154 2.20 25.51 -15.53
C ASP A 154 3.47 24.71 -15.21
N PHE A 155 3.38 23.41 -14.97
CA PHE A 155 4.48 22.54 -14.56
C PHE A 155 4.76 21.45 -15.62
N VAL A 156 6.04 21.16 -15.88
CA VAL A 156 6.44 20.11 -16.83
C VAL A 156 6.61 18.80 -16.08
N VAL A 157 5.64 17.89 -16.19
CA VAL A 157 5.68 16.60 -15.46
C VAL A 157 6.53 15.59 -16.23
N VAL A 158 7.48 14.96 -15.52
CA VAL A 158 8.40 13.92 -16.03
C VAL A 158 8.20 12.61 -15.28
N ALA A 159 7.90 11.53 -16.00
CA ALA A 159 7.75 10.20 -15.41
C ALA A 159 9.13 9.55 -15.17
N LEU A 160 9.41 9.14 -13.93
CA LEU A 160 10.65 8.47 -13.52
C LEU A 160 10.30 7.29 -12.60
N GLY A 161 10.93 6.14 -12.85
CA GLY A 161 10.74 4.97 -11.98
C GLY A 161 11.21 5.27 -10.53
N PRO A 162 10.58 4.67 -9.51
CA PRO A 162 10.91 4.93 -8.10
C PRO A 162 12.40 4.79 -7.76
N GLN A 163 13.10 3.86 -8.40
CA GLN A 163 14.53 3.61 -8.19
C GLN A 163 15.42 4.75 -8.72
N GLN A 164 14.89 5.65 -9.54
CA GLN A 164 15.61 6.76 -10.15
C GLN A 164 15.43 8.08 -9.38
N HIS A 165 14.49 8.15 -8.45
CA HIS A 165 14.05 9.39 -7.80
C HIS A 165 15.20 10.17 -7.17
N GLN A 166 15.94 9.55 -6.25
CA GLN A 166 17.06 10.21 -5.57
C GLN A 166 18.14 10.64 -6.58
N ARG A 167 18.54 9.74 -7.49
CA ARG A 167 19.57 10.00 -8.49
C ARG A 167 19.17 11.13 -9.45
N ALA A 168 17.91 11.19 -9.86
CA ALA A 168 17.42 12.24 -10.76
C ALA A 168 17.48 13.63 -10.11
N MET A 169 17.21 13.74 -8.82
CA MET A 169 17.38 14.98 -8.06
C MET A 169 18.86 15.36 -7.94
N GLU A 170 19.72 14.43 -7.58
CA GLU A 170 21.17 14.67 -7.40
C GLU A 170 21.87 15.04 -8.72
N SER A 171 21.47 14.44 -9.84
CA SER A 171 21.99 14.74 -11.18
C SER A 171 21.34 15.96 -11.84
N LYS A 172 20.40 16.64 -11.17
CA LYS A 172 19.61 17.76 -11.72
C LYS A 172 18.85 17.40 -13.02
N SER A 173 18.49 16.11 -13.20
CA SER A 173 17.67 15.68 -14.32
C SER A 173 16.24 16.19 -14.20
N VAL A 174 15.79 16.47 -12.99
CA VAL A 174 14.55 17.17 -12.65
C VAL A 174 14.82 18.30 -11.66
N ASP A 175 13.93 19.27 -11.64
CA ASP A 175 14.07 20.47 -10.82
C ASP A 175 13.35 20.31 -9.47
N ALA A 176 12.31 19.50 -9.44
CA ALA A 176 11.64 19.04 -8.21
C ALA A 176 11.09 17.64 -8.41
N MET A 177 10.70 16.97 -7.32
CA MET A 177 10.16 15.63 -7.34
C MET A 177 9.13 15.41 -6.23
N ILE A 178 8.13 14.60 -6.53
CA ILE A 178 7.16 14.13 -5.56
C ILE A 178 7.67 12.80 -4.99
N VAL A 179 8.03 12.83 -3.72
CA VAL A 179 8.65 11.69 -3.03
C VAL A 179 8.06 11.50 -1.62
N ASP A 180 8.11 10.26 -1.15
CA ASP A 180 7.82 9.87 0.23
C ASP A 180 9.12 9.56 0.99
N PRO A 181 9.07 9.41 2.32
CA PRO A 181 10.17 8.82 3.06
C PRO A 181 10.51 7.39 2.57
N PRO A 182 11.78 7.01 2.58
CA PRO A 182 12.92 7.76 3.12
C PRO A 182 13.51 8.81 2.18
N VAL A 183 13.14 8.79 0.90
CA VAL A 183 13.78 9.63 -0.13
C VAL A 183 13.65 11.12 0.21
N SER A 184 12.48 11.57 0.67
CA SER A 184 12.30 12.97 1.09
C SER A 184 13.28 13.36 2.20
N PHE A 185 13.47 12.56 3.23
CA PHE A 185 14.39 12.85 4.33
C PHE A 185 15.86 12.84 3.91
N VAL A 186 16.24 11.91 3.02
CA VAL A 186 17.60 11.86 2.46
C VAL A 186 17.90 13.14 1.67
N LEU A 187 16.97 13.58 0.83
CA LEU A 187 17.12 14.80 0.03
C LEU A 187 17.18 16.04 0.93
N LEU A 188 16.31 16.16 1.93
CA LEU A 188 16.34 17.26 2.90
C LEU A 188 17.68 17.33 3.65
N LYS A 189 18.23 16.17 4.08
CA LYS A 189 19.55 16.10 4.71
C LYS A 189 20.67 16.60 3.78
N LYS A 190 20.49 16.47 2.46
CA LYS A 190 21.41 16.96 1.43
C LYS A 190 21.21 18.42 1.03
N GLY A 191 20.30 19.14 1.69
CA GLY A 191 20.06 20.56 1.47
C GLY A 191 19.03 20.90 0.39
N PHE A 192 18.26 19.91 -0.11
CA PHE A 192 17.10 20.17 -0.96
C PHE A 192 15.97 20.79 -0.15
N ASN A 193 15.05 21.52 -0.79
CA ASN A 193 13.98 22.24 -0.12
C ASN A 193 12.64 21.47 -0.20
N LYS A 194 11.90 21.40 0.90
CA LYS A 194 10.48 21.02 0.90
C LYS A 194 9.64 22.23 0.51
N ILE A 195 8.94 22.11 -0.62
CA ILE A 195 8.09 23.20 -1.15
C ILE A 195 6.63 23.01 -0.71
N LEU A 196 6.14 21.76 -0.68
CA LEU A 196 4.76 21.47 -0.34
C LEU A 196 4.65 20.12 0.36
N ASP A 197 3.78 20.06 1.37
CA ASP A 197 3.31 18.83 1.99
C ASP A 197 2.02 18.40 1.29
N ILE A 198 2.09 17.39 0.44
CA ILE A 198 0.93 16.89 -0.29
C ILE A 198 -0.05 16.21 0.67
N GLY A 199 0.45 15.53 1.70
CA GLY A 199 -0.39 14.84 2.68
C GLY A 199 -1.26 15.77 3.51
N ALA A 200 -0.83 17.02 3.72
CA ALA A 200 -1.64 18.06 4.35
C ALA A 200 -2.72 18.60 3.40
N ALA A 201 -2.46 18.59 2.09
CA ALA A 201 -3.36 19.13 1.08
C ALA A 201 -4.39 18.11 0.56
N VAL A 202 -4.02 16.82 0.43
CA VAL A 202 -4.83 15.82 -0.28
C VAL A 202 -5.06 14.58 0.60
N GLU A 203 -6.32 14.29 0.91
CA GLU A 203 -6.74 13.01 1.49
C GLU A 203 -6.98 12.01 0.35
N MET A 204 -6.17 10.96 0.29
CA MET A 204 -6.31 9.88 -0.68
C MET A 204 -5.64 8.61 -0.14
N PRO A 205 -6.21 7.41 -0.33
CA PRO A 205 -5.59 6.16 0.07
C PRO A 205 -4.23 5.94 -0.59
N VAL A 206 -3.30 5.42 0.19
CA VAL A 206 -1.96 5.04 -0.26
C VAL A 206 -1.70 3.59 0.09
N GLY A 207 -1.38 2.77 -0.92
CA GLY A 207 -1.16 1.35 -0.73
C GLY A 207 -2.41 0.60 -0.28
N GLY A 208 -2.32 -0.70 -0.22
CA GLY A 208 -3.44 -1.55 0.16
C GLY A 208 -3.47 -2.85 -0.60
N LEU A 209 -4.64 -3.46 -0.69
CA LEU A 209 -4.86 -4.74 -1.35
C LEU A 209 -6.02 -4.64 -2.35
N THR A 210 -5.78 -5.10 -3.56
CA THR A 210 -6.78 -5.23 -4.63
C THR A 210 -6.93 -6.70 -5.01
N THR A 211 -8.17 -7.14 -5.26
CA THR A 211 -8.48 -8.49 -5.75
C THR A 211 -9.67 -8.47 -6.72
N LEU A 212 -9.91 -9.58 -7.42
CA LEU A 212 -11.06 -9.71 -8.33
C LEU A 212 -12.34 -10.07 -7.59
N THR A 213 -13.50 -9.66 -8.12
CA THR A 213 -14.82 -10.03 -7.60
C THR A 213 -14.99 -11.55 -7.51
N LYS A 214 -14.50 -12.32 -8.50
CA LYS A 214 -14.54 -13.79 -8.44
C LYS A 214 -13.81 -14.37 -7.21
N THR A 215 -12.76 -13.70 -6.71
CA THR A 215 -12.05 -14.12 -5.50
C THR A 215 -12.86 -13.75 -4.25
N LEU A 216 -13.51 -12.59 -4.26
CA LEU A 216 -14.39 -12.13 -3.16
C LEU A 216 -15.55 -13.08 -2.93
N ASP A 217 -16.14 -13.57 -4.02
CA ASP A 217 -17.32 -14.45 -3.98
C ASP A 217 -16.95 -15.91 -3.75
N GLY A 218 -15.89 -16.37 -4.40
CA GLY A 218 -15.49 -17.78 -4.35
C GLY A 218 -14.63 -18.17 -3.14
N LYS A 219 -13.94 -17.20 -2.51
CA LYS A 219 -12.98 -17.47 -1.42
C LYS A 219 -13.06 -16.40 -0.30
N PRO A 220 -14.23 -16.08 0.24
CA PRO A 220 -14.41 -14.99 1.19
C PRO A 220 -13.57 -15.14 2.46
N ASP A 221 -13.45 -16.35 3.00
CA ASP A 221 -12.62 -16.60 4.20
C ASP A 221 -11.12 -16.42 3.93
N GLN A 222 -10.63 -16.83 2.75
CA GLN A 222 -9.25 -16.57 2.35
C GLN A 222 -8.99 -15.06 2.28
N VAL A 223 -9.89 -14.27 1.65
CA VAL A 223 -9.78 -12.80 1.58
C VAL A 223 -9.68 -12.19 2.97
N ARG A 224 -10.56 -12.60 3.90
CA ARG A 224 -10.56 -12.15 5.29
C ARG A 224 -9.23 -12.45 5.98
N ARG A 225 -8.70 -13.69 5.86
CA ARG A 225 -7.43 -14.10 6.48
C ARG A 225 -6.21 -13.37 5.90
N VAL A 226 -6.20 -13.10 4.61
CA VAL A 226 -5.13 -12.29 3.96
C VAL A 226 -5.17 -10.86 4.49
N ILE A 227 -6.34 -10.22 4.56
CA ILE A 227 -6.51 -8.88 5.12
C ILE A 227 -6.10 -8.84 6.59
N LYS A 228 -6.50 -9.83 7.39
CA LYS A 228 -6.14 -9.94 8.81
C LYS A 228 -4.63 -10.01 9.00
N ALA A 229 -3.95 -10.81 8.20
CA ALA A 229 -2.48 -10.92 8.24
C ALA A 229 -1.80 -9.57 7.92
N LEU A 230 -2.29 -8.84 6.92
CA LEU A 230 -1.77 -7.52 6.55
C LEU A 230 -2.04 -6.46 7.63
N GLN A 231 -3.25 -6.45 8.20
CA GLN A 231 -3.61 -5.51 9.26
C GLN A 231 -2.79 -5.75 10.53
N GLN A 232 -2.64 -7.00 10.97
CA GLN A 232 -1.80 -7.37 12.10
C GLN A 232 -0.32 -7.01 11.87
N ALA A 233 0.19 -7.19 10.64
CA ALA A 233 1.54 -6.78 10.30
C ALA A 233 1.70 -5.25 10.38
N LYS A 234 0.73 -4.49 9.83
CA LYS A 234 0.69 -3.03 9.93
C LYS A 234 0.69 -2.57 11.39
N GLU A 235 -0.17 -3.13 12.23
CA GLU A 235 -0.25 -2.82 13.66
C GLU A 235 1.04 -3.17 14.41
N SER A 236 1.65 -4.30 14.09
CA SER A 236 2.96 -4.68 14.65
C SER A 236 4.05 -3.67 14.30
N LEU A 237 4.00 -3.10 13.07
CA LEU A 237 4.97 -2.08 12.63
C LEU A 237 4.75 -0.72 13.31
N ILE A 238 3.56 -0.36 13.73
CA ILE A 238 3.32 0.91 14.46
C ILE A 238 3.31 0.75 15.99
N GLY A 239 3.19 -0.48 16.47
CA GLY A 239 3.02 -0.78 17.91
C GLY A 239 4.32 -0.80 18.73
N SER A 240 5.50 -0.84 18.10
CA SER A 240 6.79 -0.84 18.80
C SER A 240 7.86 -0.12 17.98
N ARG A 241 8.22 1.09 18.42
CA ARG A 241 9.20 1.94 17.73
C ARG A 241 10.54 1.22 17.52
N GLU A 242 11.09 0.63 18.54
CA GLU A 242 12.40 -0.02 18.50
C GLU A 242 12.44 -1.17 17.46
N ARG A 243 11.48 -2.09 17.55
CA ARG A 243 11.39 -3.23 16.61
C ARG A 243 11.15 -2.76 15.18
N SER A 244 10.32 -1.75 15.00
CA SER A 244 9.96 -1.24 13.68
C SER A 244 11.08 -0.44 13.05
N VAL A 245 11.80 0.38 13.79
CA VAL A 245 13.00 1.06 13.31
C VAL A 245 14.04 0.02 12.88
N GLY A 246 14.30 -1.01 13.69
CA GLY A 246 15.21 -2.10 13.31
C GLY A 246 14.76 -2.84 12.04
N PHE A 247 13.45 -3.11 11.90
CA PHE A 247 12.89 -3.73 10.70
C PHE A 247 13.06 -2.83 9.46
N ILE A 248 12.76 -1.54 9.56
CA ILE A 248 12.91 -0.55 8.48
C ILE A 248 14.38 -0.43 8.06
N VAL A 249 15.31 -0.29 9.01
CA VAL A 249 16.76 -0.24 8.75
C VAL A 249 17.20 -1.45 7.94
N LYS A 250 16.85 -2.65 8.39
CA LYS A 250 17.24 -3.90 7.75
C LYS A 250 16.59 -4.06 6.37
N THR A 251 15.28 -3.84 6.28
CA THR A 251 14.49 -4.14 5.07
C THR A 251 14.74 -3.12 3.95
N MET A 252 14.90 -1.85 4.30
CA MET A 252 15.06 -0.76 3.34
C MET A 252 16.50 -0.26 3.22
N SER A 253 17.47 -0.90 3.91
CA SER A 253 18.89 -0.49 3.94
C SER A 253 19.08 0.99 4.29
N MET A 254 18.35 1.44 5.31
CA MET A 254 18.20 2.84 5.69
C MET A 254 19.11 3.22 6.85
N GLU A 255 19.63 4.46 6.85
CA GLU A 255 20.33 5.00 8.01
C GLU A 255 19.39 5.04 9.24
N PRO A 256 19.87 4.68 10.46
CA PRO A 256 19.02 4.64 11.65
C PRO A 256 18.27 5.94 11.96
N GLU A 257 18.92 7.10 11.79
CA GLU A 257 18.29 8.42 11.99
C GLU A 257 17.12 8.65 11.03
N ILE A 258 17.29 8.28 9.75
CA ILE A 258 16.24 8.38 8.73
C ILE A 258 15.10 7.38 9.05
N ALA A 259 15.44 6.16 9.47
CA ALA A 259 14.45 5.16 9.86
C ALA A 259 13.58 5.60 11.05
N VAL A 260 14.16 6.30 12.02
CA VAL A 260 13.44 6.90 13.15
C VAL A 260 12.41 7.93 12.67
N LYS A 261 12.83 8.91 11.85
CA LYS A 261 11.93 9.93 11.29
C LYS A 261 10.84 9.30 10.41
N THR A 262 11.21 8.28 9.65
CA THR A 262 10.28 7.51 8.80
C THR A 262 9.24 6.79 9.65
N PHE A 263 9.66 6.16 10.76
CA PHE A 263 8.74 5.52 11.69
C PHE A 263 7.75 6.51 12.30
N ASP A 264 8.21 7.66 12.78
CA ASP A 264 7.35 8.64 13.44
C ASP A 264 6.23 9.14 12.50
N LEU A 265 6.57 9.41 11.23
CA LEU A 265 5.60 9.79 10.21
C LEU A 265 4.66 8.63 9.82
N MET A 266 5.22 7.44 9.66
CA MET A 266 4.48 6.21 9.33
C MET A 266 3.45 5.88 10.42
N ALA A 267 3.85 5.90 11.69
CA ALA A 267 2.98 5.59 12.82
C ALA A 267 1.77 6.54 12.87
N PHE A 268 1.99 7.83 12.57
CA PHE A 268 0.92 8.81 12.46
C PHE A 268 0.00 8.56 11.26
N ALA A 269 0.57 8.31 10.08
CA ALA A 269 -0.22 8.16 8.84
C ALA A 269 -0.99 6.83 8.78
N TRP A 270 -0.47 5.77 9.40
CA TRP A 270 -1.05 4.42 9.34
C TRP A 270 -2.02 4.11 10.47
N ALA A 271 -2.30 5.04 11.34
CA ALA A 271 -3.36 4.89 12.32
C ALA A 271 -4.68 4.59 11.62
N GLY A 272 -5.37 3.53 12.06
CA GLY A 272 -6.68 3.15 11.53
C GLY A 272 -6.80 1.69 11.10
N SER A 273 -8.01 1.31 10.82
CA SER A 273 -8.48 -0.08 10.64
C SER A 273 -8.18 -0.70 9.27
N GLY A 274 -7.63 0.07 8.33
CA GLY A 274 -7.38 -0.41 6.97
C GLY A 274 -8.63 -0.50 6.08
N VAL A 275 -9.77 0.00 6.53
CA VAL A 275 -11.02 0.02 5.77
C VAL A 275 -10.95 1.10 4.69
N PRO A 276 -11.20 0.79 3.39
CA PRO A 276 -11.35 1.79 2.35
C PRO A 276 -12.49 2.75 2.68
N THR A 277 -12.21 4.05 2.79
CA THR A 277 -13.23 5.08 3.04
C THR A 277 -13.87 5.56 1.75
N ARG A 278 -15.15 5.94 1.81
CA ARG A 278 -15.87 6.51 0.66
C ARG A 278 -15.18 7.78 0.18
N SER A 279 -14.88 8.72 1.08
CA SER A 279 -14.21 10.00 0.76
C SER A 279 -12.86 9.78 0.08
N GLY A 280 -12.02 8.90 0.63
CA GLY A 280 -10.71 8.61 0.08
C GLY A 280 -10.78 8.00 -1.33
N MET A 281 -11.68 7.04 -1.55
CA MET A 281 -11.86 6.40 -2.85
C MET A 281 -12.46 7.36 -3.90
N GLU A 282 -13.40 8.22 -3.50
CA GLU A 282 -13.95 9.29 -4.36
C GLU A 282 -12.87 10.29 -4.75
N ASN A 283 -11.94 10.63 -3.85
CA ASN A 283 -10.83 11.50 -4.18
C ASN A 283 -9.87 10.88 -5.20
N ILE A 284 -9.66 9.55 -5.18
CA ILE A 284 -8.94 8.86 -6.26
C ILE A 284 -9.66 9.08 -7.61
N VAL A 285 -10.98 8.89 -7.63
CA VAL A 285 -11.78 9.07 -8.87
C VAL A 285 -11.69 10.51 -9.35
N LYS A 286 -11.89 11.50 -8.46
CA LYS A 286 -11.76 12.94 -8.80
C LYS A 286 -10.39 13.26 -9.38
N GLY A 287 -9.32 12.73 -8.79
CA GLY A 287 -7.95 12.93 -9.27
C GLY A 287 -7.68 12.28 -10.64
N ILE A 288 -8.33 11.15 -10.96
CA ILE A 288 -8.28 10.54 -12.30
C ILE A 288 -9.05 11.39 -13.32
N GLN A 289 -10.21 11.90 -12.92
CA GLN A 289 -11.09 12.71 -13.76
C GLN A 289 -10.50 14.08 -14.07
N SER A 290 -9.82 14.72 -13.10
CA SER A 290 -9.14 16.02 -13.32
C SER A 290 -8.02 15.92 -14.38
N GLN A 291 -7.50 14.73 -14.62
CA GLN A 291 -6.54 14.44 -15.69
C GLN A 291 -7.21 14.11 -17.03
N GLY A 292 -8.52 14.31 -17.16
CA GLY A 292 -9.30 14.07 -18.39
C GLY A 292 -9.65 12.61 -18.66
N ARG A 293 -9.35 11.68 -17.70
CA ARG A 293 -9.69 10.26 -17.86
C ARG A 293 -11.03 9.98 -17.19
N PHE A 294 -11.95 9.31 -17.89
CA PHE A 294 -13.30 8.99 -17.39
C PHE A 294 -14.08 10.23 -16.87
N ALA A 295 -13.86 11.42 -17.47
CA ALA A 295 -14.33 12.72 -16.96
C ALA A 295 -15.84 12.74 -16.69
N ASP A 296 -16.66 12.18 -17.59
CA ASP A 296 -18.12 12.19 -17.50
C ASP A 296 -18.72 10.96 -16.78
N ARG A 297 -17.87 10.05 -16.30
CA ARG A 297 -18.33 8.80 -15.67
C ARG A 297 -18.72 9.02 -14.23
N LYS A 298 -19.96 8.73 -13.88
CA LYS A 298 -20.39 8.57 -12.49
C LYS A 298 -19.88 7.22 -11.98
N VAL A 299 -19.13 7.23 -10.90
CA VAL A 299 -18.51 6.04 -10.30
C VAL A 299 -19.10 5.82 -8.92
N ALA A 300 -19.73 4.66 -8.71
CA ALA A 300 -20.19 4.24 -7.40
C ALA A 300 -19.01 3.69 -6.57
N PHE A 301 -19.05 3.90 -5.26
CA PHE A 301 -18.02 3.40 -4.34
C PHE A 301 -17.88 1.87 -4.46
N GLU A 302 -18.99 1.16 -4.56
CA GLU A 302 -19.08 -0.29 -4.64
C GLU A 302 -18.51 -0.86 -5.95
N GLU A 303 -18.34 -0.01 -6.96
CA GLU A 303 -17.66 -0.38 -8.21
C GLU A 303 -16.14 -0.48 -8.05
N ILE A 304 -15.55 0.27 -7.12
CA ILE A 304 -14.10 0.40 -6.96
C ILE A 304 -13.57 -0.15 -5.66
N ALA A 305 -14.44 -0.39 -4.66
CA ALA A 305 -14.06 -0.90 -3.34
C ALA A 305 -15.07 -1.89 -2.78
N GLU A 306 -14.58 -2.81 -1.94
CA GLU A 306 -15.38 -3.77 -1.17
C GLU A 306 -14.87 -3.77 0.29
N PRO A 307 -15.45 -2.94 1.17
CA PRO A 307 -14.95 -2.75 2.52
C PRO A 307 -15.34 -3.85 3.52
N ARG A 308 -16.33 -4.70 3.23
CA ARG A 308 -16.93 -5.65 4.20
C ARG A 308 -15.91 -6.53 4.91
N PHE A 309 -14.88 -7.00 4.21
CA PHE A 309 -13.84 -7.85 4.79
C PHE A 309 -12.92 -7.09 5.73
N ALA A 310 -12.51 -5.87 5.35
CA ALA A 310 -11.72 -5.02 6.22
C ALA A 310 -12.50 -4.57 7.46
N LEU A 311 -13.80 -4.27 7.32
CA LEU A 311 -14.71 -4.00 8.45
C LEU A 311 -14.80 -5.18 9.40
N GLN A 312 -14.96 -6.40 8.87
CA GLN A 312 -14.99 -7.61 9.70
C GLN A 312 -13.68 -7.79 10.45
N VAL A 313 -12.54 -7.66 9.77
CA VAL A 313 -11.21 -7.77 10.39
C VAL A 313 -11.00 -6.67 11.44
N ALA A 314 -11.43 -5.45 11.16
CA ALA A 314 -11.36 -4.34 12.12
C ALA A 314 -12.08 -4.68 13.43
N ARG A 315 -13.31 -5.21 13.35
CA ARG A 315 -14.07 -5.67 14.53
C ARG A 315 -13.36 -6.82 15.27
N GLU A 316 -12.82 -7.81 14.52
CA GLU A 316 -12.07 -8.93 15.12
C GLU A 316 -10.80 -8.48 15.87
N LEU A 317 -10.18 -7.37 15.45
CA LEU A 317 -8.99 -6.79 16.07
C LEU A 317 -9.29 -5.69 17.11
N GLY A 318 -10.59 -5.41 17.35
CA GLY A 318 -11.03 -4.48 18.39
C GLY A 318 -10.97 -3.01 18.00
N HIS A 319 -10.89 -2.69 16.70
CA HIS A 319 -11.03 -1.31 16.25
C HIS A 319 -12.48 -0.84 16.44
N LYS A 320 -12.63 0.38 16.99
CA LYS A 320 -13.93 1.07 17.03
C LYS A 320 -14.19 1.67 15.65
N GLU A 321 -15.44 1.57 15.18
CA GLU A 321 -15.90 2.22 13.95
C GLU A 321 -15.99 3.73 14.10
#